data_8ea32602d7fd203f66bf3f5e88eceed7
#
_entry.id   8ea32602d7fd203f66bf3f5e88eceed7
#
_cell.length_a   1.000
_cell.length_b   1.000
_cell.length_c   1.000
_cell.angle_alpha   90.00
_cell.angle_beta   90.00
_cell.angle_gamma   90.00
#
_symmetry.space_group_name_H-M   'P 1'
#
loop_
_entity.id
_entity.type
_entity.pdbx_description
1 polymer ?
#
loop_
_entity_poly.entity_id
_entity_poly.type
_entity_poly.pdbx_seq_one_letter_code
_entity_poly.pdbx_strand_id
1 'polypeptide(L)'
;SSNGSGGKVPAASGLPGHSSRPWRQPEVPPADAAPPELERGAIAQWCYRDASGAPLFWIQRFCPGRSGRKGFLHRVWLDGGWHRPSRRDPFSCEWPAPRPLYGLPGLAQRPDAPVLVVEGEGTADAAALLFPEHVVISWANGTNAICKADWQTLAGRPVMLWPDADAPGRKAMARLAALLREQGCSVQLVDPRADLPQGWDLADADWSPAEAAEHLQQWLQPLPGAEAAAVEASNAYEQESATGEPPAAGGAPFQCLGYDGEASYYRSGRTGQVLRLSRSAHTATHLVALAP
;
A
#
# COMPACT_ATOMS: atom_id res chain seq x y z
N SER A 1 -3.51 12.17 83.17
CA SER A 1 -4.71 11.83 82.37
C SER A 1 -4.51 12.35 80.98
N SER A 2 -3.99 11.57 80.08
CA SER A 2 -3.84 11.91 78.69
C SER A 2 -4.39 10.75 77.83
N ASN A 3 -5.55 11.01 77.20
CA ASN A 3 -6.19 10.12 76.25
C ASN A 3 -5.49 10.28 74.91
N GLY A 4 -4.83 9.21 74.39
CA GLY A 4 -4.37 9.05 73.03
C GLY A 4 -5.42 8.30 72.27
N SER A 5 -6.12 8.99 71.35
CA SER A 5 -6.99 8.37 70.33
C SER A 5 -6.19 7.94 69.15
N GLY A 6 -5.96 6.64 68.99
CA GLY A 6 -5.38 6.05 67.79
C GLY A 6 -6.38 6.03 66.67
N GLY A 7 -6.17 6.88 65.67
CA GLY A 7 -6.92 6.86 64.41
C GLY A 7 -6.50 5.66 63.57
N LYS A 8 -7.41 4.72 63.32
CA LYS A 8 -7.25 3.66 62.32
C LYS A 8 -7.30 4.27 60.91
N VAL A 9 -6.20 4.19 60.19
CA VAL A 9 -6.14 4.47 58.78
C VAL A 9 -6.85 3.30 58.04
N PRO A 10 -7.84 3.54 57.19
CA PRO A 10 -8.44 2.47 56.42
C PRO A 10 -7.45 1.96 55.35
N ALA A 11 -7.28 0.65 55.31
CA ALA A 11 -6.49 -0.01 54.28
C ALA A 11 -7.02 0.34 52.88
N ALA A 12 -6.14 0.84 52.04
CA ALA A 12 -6.43 1.06 50.66
C ALA A 12 -6.86 -0.26 49.98
N SER A 13 -8.13 -0.31 49.57
CA SER A 13 -8.64 -1.38 48.69
C SER A 13 -7.85 -1.39 47.42
N GLY A 14 -6.98 -2.38 47.26
CA GLY A 14 -6.23 -2.60 46.03
C GLY A 14 -7.19 -2.77 44.85
N LEU A 15 -7.06 -1.89 43.89
CA LEU A 15 -7.63 -2.10 42.57
C LEU A 15 -7.10 -3.43 42.02
N PRO A 16 -7.93 -4.26 41.34
CA PRO A 16 -7.48 -5.52 40.81
C PRO A 16 -6.32 -5.22 39.82
N GLY A 17 -5.15 -5.76 40.15
CA GLY A 17 -3.92 -5.58 39.38
C GLY A 17 -4.17 -5.94 37.94
N HIS A 18 -3.86 -5.04 37.05
CA HIS A 18 -3.73 -5.37 35.62
C HIS A 18 -2.67 -6.45 35.55
N SER A 19 -3.10 -7.66 35.22
CA SER A 19 -2.19 -8.79 34.96
C SER A 19 -1.22 -8.36 33.87
N SER A 20 0.03 -8.13 34.24
CA SER A 20 1.13 -7.81 33.35
C SER A 20 1.62 -9.06 32.63
N ARG A 21 0.73 -9.83 32.03
CA ARG A 21 1.15 -10.90 31.13
C ARG A 21 1.77 -10.27 29.88
N PRO A 22 2.98 -10.70 29.46
CA PRO A 22 3.57 -10.21 28.23
C PRO A 22 2.64 -10.55 27.06
N TRP A 23 2.54 -9.64 26.11
CA TRP A 23 1.83 -9.85 24.88
C TRP A 23 2.47 -11.00 24.12
N ARG A 24 1.66 -11.92 23.61
CA ARG A 24 2.12 -13.00 22.74
C ARG A 24 2.10 -12.51 21.30
N GLN A 25 3.11 -12.89 20.53
CA GLN A 25 3.09 -12.69 19.10
C GLN A 25 2.20 -13.77 18.46
N PRO A 26 1.49 -13.45 17.36
CA PRO A 26 0.79 -14.48 16.59
C PRO A 26 1.77 -15.53 16.10
N GLU A 27 1.33 -16.76 16.11
CA GLU A 27 2.05 -17.86 15.48
C GLU A 27 1.72 -17.89 13.98
N VAL A 28 2.62 -18.46 13.17
CA VAL A 28 2.33 -18.73 11.77
C VAL A 28 1.36 -19.93 11.71
N PRO A 29 0.18 -19.78 11.10
CA PRO A 29 -0.74 -20.91 10.97
C PRO A 29 -0.16 -21.95 10.03
N PRO A 30 -0.55 -23.24 10.18
CA PRO A 30 -0.25 -24.25 9.17
C PRO A 30 -0.74 -23.82 7.79
N ALA A 31 -0.02 -24.19 6.73
CA ALA A 31 -0.39 -23.81 5.36
C ALA A 31 -1.78 -24.33 4.94
N ASP A 32 -2.21 -25.44 5.53
CA ASP A 32 -3.50 -26.11 5.36
C ASP A 32 -4.51 -25.74 6.45
N ALA A 33 -4.22 -24.77 7.31
CA ALA A 33 -5.16 -24.34 8.36
C ALA A 33 -6.50 -23.95 7.77
N ALA A 34 -7.56 -24.58 8.22
CA ALA A 34 -8.91 -24.25 7.79
C ALA A 34 -9.22 -22.77 8.13
N PRO A 35 -9.99 -22.07 7.28
CA PRO A 35 -10.45 -20.72 7.61
C PRO A 35 -11.19 -20.68 8.95
N PRO A 36 -11.14 -19.58 9.70
CA PRO A 36 -11.99 -19.43 10.87
C PRO A 36 -13.46 -19.46 10.46
N GLU A 37 -14.29 -19.96 11.35
CA GLU A 37 -15.74 -19.84 11.17
C GLU A 37 -16.14 -18.37 11.02
N LEU A 38 -17.09 -18.11 10.13
CA LEU A 38 -17.63 -16.77 9.97
C LEU A 38 -18.44 -16.41 11.23
N GLU A 39 -18.02 -15.34 11.89
CA GLU A 39 -18.70 -14.86 13.10
C GLU A 39 -20.15 -14.50 12.81
N ARG A 40 -21.05 -14.76 13.74
CA ARG A 40 -22.47 -14.46 13.57
C ARG A 40 -22.69 -12.97 13.23
N GLY A 41 -23.29 -12.72 12.09
CA GLY A 41 -23.54 -11.36 11.56
C GLY A 41 -22.40 -10.77 10.75
N ALA A 42 -21.29 -11.48 10.58
CA ALA A 42 -20.29 -11.09 9.59
C ALA A 42 -20.82 -11.34 8.17
N ILE A 43 -20.51 -10.44 7.26
CA ILE A 43 -21.00 -10.44 5.87
C ILE A 43 -19.92 -10.80 4.86
N ALA A 44 -18.65 -10.75 5.25
CA ALA A 44 -17.51 -11.12 4.42
C ALA A 44 -16.30 -11.45 5.30
N GLN A 45 -15.35 -12.19 4.73
CA GLN A 45 -14.03 -12.41 5.36
C GLN A 45 -12.93 -12.50 4.32
N TRP A 46 -11.75 -12.03 4.68
CA TRP A 46 -10.55 -12.01 3.84
C TRP A 46 -9.36 -12.60 4.57
N CYS A 47 -8.57 -13.39 3.83
CA CYS A 47 -7.33 -13.99 4.31
C CYS A 47 -6.15 -13.14 3.89
N TYR A 48 -5.38 -12.65 4.84
CA TYR A 48 -4.05 -12.13 4.58
C TYR A 48 -3.07 -13.27 4.46
N ARG A 49 -2.27 -13.27 3.41
CA ARG A 49 -1.33 -14.34 3.09
C ARG A 49 0.08 -13.78 2.96
N ASP A 50 1.06 -14.61 3.22
CA ASP A 50 2.45 -14.28 2.89
C ASP A 50 2.73 -14.39 1.38
N ALA A 51 3.96 -14.08 0.98
CA ALA A 51 4.37 -14.13 -0.43
C ALA A 51 4.27 -15.53 -1.06
N SER A 52 4.32 -16.60 -0.27
CA SER A 52 4.14 -17.98 -0.74
C SER A 52 2.67 -18.39 -0.90
N GLY A 53 1.73 -17.57 -0.38
CA GLY A 53 0.32 -17.86 -0.34
C GLY A 53 -0.16 -18.54 0.94
N ALA A 54 0.73 -18.78 1.93
CA ALA A 54 0.33 -19.33 3.21
C ALA A 54 -0.49 -18.31 4.02
N PRO A 55 -1.53 -18.74 4.77
CA PRO A 55 -2.36 -17.85 5.55
C PRO A 55 -1.55 -17.21 6.70
N LEU A 56 -1.84 -15.95 7.01
CA LEU A 56 -1.25 -15.22 8.13
C LEU A 56 -2.30 -14.85 9.17
N PHE A 57 -3.37 -14.22 8.74
CA PHE A 57 -4.51 -13.84 9.59
C PHE A 57 -5.74 -13.57 8.73
N TRP A 58 -6.91 -13.43 9.39
CA TRP A 58 -8.17 -13.14 8.74
C TRP A 58 -8.81 -11.88 9.27
N ILE A 59 -9.55 -11.20 8.41
CA ILE A 59 -10.43 -10.09 8.76
C ILE A 59 -11.86 -10.46 8.38
N GLN A 60 -12.78 -10.27 9.29
CA GLN A 60 -14.22 -10.44 9.08
C GLN A 60 -14.91 -9.08 9.17
N ARG A 61 -15.77 -8.76 8.22
CA ARG A 61 -16.53 -7.50 8.13
C ARG A 61 -17.97 -7.70 8.54
N PHE A 62 -18.49 -6.74 9.28
CA PHE A 62 -19.89 -6.68 9.68
C PHE A 62 -20.59 -5.52 8.98
N CYS A 63 -21.91 -5.64 8.83
CA CYS A 63 -22.73 -4.50 8.41
C CYS A 63 -22.51 -3.30 9.33
N PRO A 64 -22.65 -2.06 8.81
CA PRO A 64 -22.62 -0.88 9.64
C PRO A 64 -23.67 -0.99 10.77
N GLY A 65 -23.20 -0.82 12.00
CA GLY A 65 -24.11 -0.77 13.17
C GLY A 65 -24.89 0.56 13.19
N ARG A 66 -25.65 0.79 14.28
CA ARG A 66 -26.43 2.04 14.47
C ARG A 66 -25.60 3.32 14.38
N SER A 67 -24.28 3.25 14.58
CA SER A 67 -23.34 4.36 14.44
C SER A 67 -22.94 4.66 12.98
N GLY A 68 -23.40 3.89 11.99
CA GLY A 68 -22.98 3.96 10.60
C GLY A 68 -21.56 3.44 10.36
N ARG A 69 -20.85 2.98 11.39
CA ARG A 69 -19.47 2.49 11.25
C ARG A 69 -19.45 1.01 10.88
N LYS A 70 -18.62 0.66 9.89
CA LYS A 70 -18.32 -0.73 9.54
C LYS A 70 -17.59 -1.39 10.72
N GLY A 71 -18.03 -2.57 11.13
CA GLY A 71 -17.36 -3.38 12.16
C GLY A 71 -16.36 -4.33 11.53
N PHE A 72 -15.24 -4.54 12.19
CA PHE A 72 -14.22 -5.52 11.75
C PHE A 72 -13.79 -6.39 12.93
N LEU A 73 -13.61 -7.66 12.69
CA LEU A 73 -13.08 -8.63 13.63
C LEU A 73 -11.87 -9.32 13.00
N HIS A 74 -10.80 -9.40 13.77
CA HIS A 74 -9.56 -10.01 13.32
C HIS A 74 -9.40 -11.39 13.95
N ARG A 75 -8.82 -12.32 13.19
CA ARG A 75 -8.47 -13.66 13.64
C ARG A 75 -6.99 -13.90 13.39
N VAL A 76 -6.24 -14.13 14.45
CA VAL A 76 -4.82 -14.49 14.42
C VAL A 76 -4.66 -15.92 14.92
N TRP A 77 -3.61 -16.59 14.47
CA TRP A 77 -3.33 -17.98 14.88
C TRP A 77 -2.53 -17.99 16.18
N LEU A 78 -2.97 -18.82 17.13
CA LEU A 78 -2.32 -18.99 18.41
C LEU A 78 -2.76 -20.32 19.03
N ASP A 79 -1.86 -21.09 19.66
CA ASP A 79 -2.18 -22.34 20.35
C ASP A 79 -3.01 -23.32 19.49
N GLY A 80 -2.70 -23.42 18.21
CA GLY A 80 -3.38 -24.35 17.29
C GLY A 80 -4.78 -23.93 16.82
N GLY A 81 -5.16 -22.63 16.96
CA GLY A 81 -6.47 -22.15 16.56
C GLY A 81 -6.52 -20.66 16.21
N TRP A 82 -7.65 -20.23 15.63
CA TRP A 82 -7.92 -18.84 15.31
C TRP A 82 -8.51 -18.10 16.51
N HIS A 83 -7.84 -17.07 17.00
CA HIS A 83 -8.23 -16.27 18.14
C HIS A 83 -8.44 -14.80 17.79
N ARG A 84 -9.26 -14.11 18.58
CA ARG A 84 -9.41 -12.67 18.48
C ARG A 84 -8.27 -11.98 19.21
N PRO A 85 -7.49 -11.07 18.59
CA PRO A 85 -6.54 -10.24 19.32
C PRO A 85 -7.28 -9.40 20.36
N SER A 86 -6.96 -9.58 21.64
CA SER A 86 -7.62 -8.89 22.74
C SER A 86 -6.66 -8.62 23.88
N ARG A 87 -6.75 -7.43 24.48
CA ARG A 87 -6.01 -7.09 25.70
C ARG A 87 -6.58 -7.72 26.96
N ARG A 88 -7.77 -8.29 26.89
CA ARG A 88 -8.54 -8.77 28.05
C ARG A 88 -8.65 -10.29 28.16
N ASP A 89 -8.21 -10.98 27.14
CA ASP A 89 -8.28 -12.44 27.04
C ASP A 89 -6.98 -13.04 27.58
N PRO A 90 -6.99 -14.21 28.28
CA PRO A 90 -5.79 -14.97 28.60
C PRO A 90 -4.93 -15.32 27.35
N PHE A 91 -5.53 -15.25 26.16
CA PHE A 91 -4.90 -15.38 24.85
C PHE A 91 -4.51 -14.01 24.24
N SER A 92 -4.25 -12.98 25.06
CA SER A 92 -3.89 -11.67 24.54
C SER A 92 -2.71 -11.77 23.58
N CYS A 93 -3.00 -11.50 22.32
CA CYS A 93 -2.06 -11.55 21.22
C CYS A 93 -2.02 -10.19 20.53
N GLU A 94 -0.84 -9.76 20.18
CA GLU A 94 -0.66 -8.56 19.37
C GLU A 94 -1.03 -8.83 17.89
N TRP A 95 -1.29 -7.78 17.19
CA TRP A 95 -1.30 -7.80 15.74
C TRP A 95 0.12 -7.96 15.22
N PRO A 96 0.30 -8.63 14.06
CA PRO A 96 1.58 -8.60 13.37
C PRO A 96 2.06 -7.15 13.18
N ALA A 97 3.34 -6.92 13.43
CA ALA A 97 3.96 -5.61 13.21
C ALA A 97 5.35 -5.81 12.58
N PRO A 98 5.60 -5.22 11.39
CA PRO A 98 4.63 -4.48 10.56
C PRO A 98 3.51 -5.39 10.03
N ARG A 99 2.36 -4.79 9.66
CA ARG A 99 1.22 -5.55 9.16
C ARG A 99 1.44 -5.93 7.70
N PRO A 100 1.30 -7.21 7.33
CA PRO A 100 1.33 -7.63 5.94
C PRO A 100 0.28 -6.90 5.10
N LEU A 101 0.57 -6.70 3.82
CA LEU A 101 -0.40 -6.16 2.86
C LEU A 101 -1.35 -7.27 2.38
N TYR A 102 -2.56 -6.90 2.01
CA TYR A 102 -3.47 -7.75 1.26
C TYR A 102 -3.02 -7.81 -0.19
N GLY A 103 -2.93 -9.01 -0.78
CA GLY A 103 -2.48 -9.20 -2.16
C GLY A 103 -0.99 -9.57 -2.32
N LEU A 104 -0.24 -9.82 -1.25
CA LEU A 104 1.19 -10.18 -1.30
C LEU A 104 1.53 -11.34 -2.25
N PRO A 105 0.75 -12.43 -2.36
CA PRO A 105 1.04 -13.51 -3.32
C PRO A 105 1.12 -13.01 -4.76
N GLY A 106 0.27 -12.05 -5.13
CA GLY A 106 0.27 -11.45 -6.45
C GLY A 106 1.58 -10.70 -6.75
N LEU A 107 2.17 -10.03 -5.76
CA LEU A 107 3.46 -9.36 -5.92
C LEU A 107 4.60 -10.35 -6.17
N ALA A 108 4.58 -11.50 -5.49
CA ALA A 108 5.58 -12.53 -5.66
C ALA A 108 5.45 -13.27 -6.99
N GLN A 109 4.21 -13.55 -7.40
CA GLN A 109 3.92 -14.28 -8.65
C GLN A 109 4.12 -13.42 -9.91
N ARG A 110 3.92 -12.10 -9.79
CA ARG A 110 4.01 -11.15 -10.91
C ARG A 110 4.91 -9.95 -10.52
N PRO A 111 6.24 -10.18 -10.40
CA PRO A 111 7.18 -9.17 -9.92
C PRO A 111 7.25 -7.92 -10.83
N ASP A 112 6.96 -8.06 -12.11
CA ASP A 112 7.05 -6.98 -13.09
C ASP A 112 5.69 -6.33 -13.41
N ALA A 113 4.59 -6.86 -12.88
CA ALA A 113 3.26 -6.28 -13.10
C ALA A 113 3.13 -4.91 -12.39
N PRO A 114 2.40 -3.95 -12.99
CA PRO A 114 2.10 -2.70 -12.33
C PRO A 114 1.28 -2.94 -11.05
N VAL A 115 1.48 -2.11 -10.04
CA VAL A 115 0.80 -2.23 -8.75
C VAL A 115 -0.28 -1.17 -8.64
N LEU A 116 -1.50 -1.60 -8.29
CA LEU A 116 -2.62 -0.73 -7.96
C LEU A 116 -2.93 -0.88 -6.46
N VAL A 117 -2.89 0.23 -5.73
CA VAL A 117 -3.24 0.24 -4.30
C VAL A 117 -4.59 0.91 -4.12
N VAL A 118 -5.48 0.24 -3.41
CA VAL A 118 -6.85 0.71 -3.08
C VAL A 118 -7.12 0.59 -1.58
N GLU A 119 -8.18 1.25 -1.11
CA GLU A 119 -8.60 1.15 0.29
C GLU A 119 -9.53 -0.06 0.50
N GLY A 120 -9.16 -0.92 1.45
CA GLY A 120 -9.99 -2.04 1.87
C GLY A 120 -9.96 -3.27 0.97
N GLU A 121 -10.22 -4.41 1.59
CA GLU A 121 -10.08 -5.73 0.98
C GLU A 121 -11.14 -5.99 -0.10
N GLY A 122 -12.39 -5.55 0.16
CA GLY A 122 -13.48 -5.74 -0.80
C GLY A 122 -13.28 -4.91 -2.07
N THR A 123 -12.77 -3.70 -1.93
CA THR A 123 -12.37 -2.85 -3.07
C THR A 123 -11.21 -3.47 -3.83
N ALA A 124 -10.25 -4.11 -3.12
CA ALA A 124 -9.13 -4.80 -3.77
C ALA A 124 -9.58 -6.02 -4.58
N ASP A 125 -10.53 -6.79 -4.07
CA ASP A 125 -11.10 -7.94 -4.81
C ASP A 125 -11.83 -7.46 -6.08
N ALA A 126 -12.63 -6.40 -6.00
CA ALA A 126 -13.31 -5.82 -7.14
C ALA A 126 -12.32 -5.23 -8.15
N ALA A 127 -11.35 -4.46 -7.67
CA ALA A 127 -10.31 -3.88 -8.52
C ALA A 127 -9.48 -4.94 -9.25
N ALA A 128 -9.22 -6.11 -8.65
CA ALA A 128 -8.50 -7.19 -9.29
C ALA A 128 -9.26 -7.78 -10.50
N LEU A 129 -10.59 -7.72 -10.50
CA LEU A 129 -11.42 -8.12 -11.63
C LEU A 129 -11.43 -7.05 -12.73
N LEU A 130 -11.40 -5.76 -12.35
CA LEU A 130 -11.41 -4.63 -13.28
C LEU A 130 -10.03 -4.42 -13.95
N PHE A 131 -8.95 -4.71 -13.23
CA PHE A 131 -7.57 -4.47 -13.67
C PHE A 131 -6.74 -5.77 -13.64
N PRO A 132 -7.04 -6.77 -14.47
CA PRO A 132 -6.39 -8.09 -14.45
C PRO A 132 -4.87 -8.02 -14.71
N GLU A 133 -4.40 -6.99 -15.38
CA GLU A 133 -2.97 -6.76 -15.66
C GLU A 133 -2.21 -6.21 -14.44
N HIS A 134 -2.91 -5.70 -13.42
CA HIS A 134 -2.29 -5.13 -12.23
C HIS A 134 -2.22 -6.16 -11.08
N VAL A 135 -1.26 -5.97 -10.20
CA VAL A 135 -1.33 -6.56 -8.86
C VAL A 135 -2.03 -5.58 -7.94
N VAL A 136 -3.21 -5.96 -7.46
CA VAL A 136 -3.99 -5.09 -6.56
C VAL A 136 -3.59 -5.36 -5.13
N ILE A 137 -3.32 -4.29 -4.39
CA ILE A 137 -2.86 -4.29 -3.00
C ILE A 137 -3.80 -3.44 -2.14
N SER A 138 -4.01 -3.87 -0.92
CA SER A 138 -4.67 -3.10 0.11
C SER A 138 -4.02 -3.32 1.48
N TRP A 139 -4.49 -2.62 2.51
CA TRP A 139 -3.98 -2.72 3.86
C TRP A 139 -5.11 -2.80 4.90
N ALA A 140 -4.80 -3.39 6.06
CA ALA A 140 -5.75 -3.60 7.14
C ALA A 140 -6.05 -2.33 7.95
N ASN A 141 -7.32 -2.15 8.34
CA ASN A 141 -7.82 -1.10 9.26
C ASN A 141 -7.87 0.32 8.70
N GLY A 142 -7.94 0.47 7.38
CA GLY A 142 -8.28 1.74 6.72
C GLY A 142 -7.28 2.87 6.92
N THR A 143 -7.71 4.10 6.63
CA THR A 143 -6.90 5.31 6.50
C THR A 143 -5.96 5.62 7.67
N ASN A 144 -6.36 5.30 8.91
CA ASN A 144 -5.56 5.57 10.12
C ASN A 144 -4.45 4.54 10.39
N ALA A 145 -4.41 3.47 9.62
CA ALA A 145 -3.46 2.37 9.83
C ALA A 145 -2.36 2.28 8.77
N ILE A 146 -2.27 3.24 7.86
CA ILE A 146 -1.26 3.29 6.78
C ILE A 146 0.15 3.09 7.34
N CYS A 147 0.54 3.80 8.40
CA CYS A 147 1.88 3.70 8.98
C CYS A 147 2.17 2.37 9.70
N LYS A 148 1.19 1.48 9.80
CA LYS A 148 1.33 0.16 10.46
C LYS A 148 1.52 -0.97 9.46
N ALA A 149 1.28 -0.72 8.17
CA ALA A 149 1.43 -1.70 7.10
C ALA A 149 2.88 -1.78 6.61
N ASP A 150 3.26 -2.94 6.12
CA ASP A 150 4.60 -3.21 5.58
C ASP A 150 4.71 -2.79 4.11
N TRP A 151 4.88 -1.50 3.90
CA TRP A 151 5.06 -0.93 2.56
C TRP A 151 6.43 -1.20 1.96
N GLN A 152 7.40 -1.69 2.75
CA GLN A 152 8.73 -2.04 2.25
C GLN A 152 8.67 -3.10 1.14
N THR A 153 7.61 -3.91 1.12
CA THR A 153 7.37 -4.91 0.07
C THR A 153 7.13 -4.28 -1.31
N LEU A 154 6.83 -2.98 -1.39
CA LEU A 154 6.66 -2.22 -2.64
C LEU A 154 7.88 -1.39 -3.02
N ALA A 155 8.97 -1.41 -2.22
CA ALA A 155 10.13 -0.54 -2.45
C ALA A 155 10.66 -0.62 -3.88
N GLY A 156 10.89 0.55 -4.50
CA GLY A 156 11.41 0.68 -5.85
C GLY A 156 10.42 0.35 -6.98
N ARG A 157 9.17 -0.02 -6.70
CA ARG A 157 8.18 -0.39 -7.72
C ARG A 157 7.40 0.83 -8.25
N PRO A 158 6.91 0.76 -9.49
CA PRO A 158 5.88 1.68 -9.97
C PRO A 158 4.54 1.33 -9.28
N VAL A 159 3.91 2.33 -8.68
CA VAL A 159 2.67 2.17 -7.89
C VAL A 159 1.67 3.23 -8.31
N MET A 160 0.44 2.80 -8.58
CA MET A 160 -0.72 3.67 -8.74
C MET A 160 -1.59 3.60 -7.49
N LEU A 161 -2.05 4.75 -7.02
CA LEU A 161 -2.90 4.86 -5.83
C LEU A 161 -4.29 5.35 -6.25
N TRP A 162 -5.31 4.57 -5.96
CA TRP A 162 -6.71 4.89 -6.24
C TRP A 162 -7.46 5.13 -4.92
N PRO A 163 -7.79 6.38 -4.59
CA PRO A 163 -8.55 6.71 -3.38
C PRO A 163 -10.04 6.39 -3.52
N ASP A 164 -10.72 6.17 -2.40
CA ASP A 164 -12.16 6.34 -2.34
C ASP A 164 -12.53 7.78 -2.72
N ALA A 165 -13.69 7.99 -3.35
CA ALA A 165 -14.12 9.29 -3.86
C ALA A 165 -14.61 10.22 -2.73
N ASP A 166 -13.77 10.39 -1.69
CA ASP A 166 -14.03 11.29 -0.58
C ASP A 166 -12.75 12.00 -0.10
N ALA A 167 -12.90 13.02 0.74
CA ALA A 167 -11.77 13.78 1.25
C ALA A 167 -10.84 12.94 2.17
N PRO A 168 -11.33 12.07 3.07
CA PRO A 168 -10.49 11.14 3.82
C PRO A 168 -9.65 10.23 2.93
N GLY A 169 -10.23 9.62 1.90
CA GLY A 169 -9.55 8.72 0.96
C GLY A 169 -8.44 9.44 0.19
N ARG A 170 -8.75 10.61 -0.40
CA ARG A 170 -7.72 11.42 -1.08
C ARG A 170 -6.57 11.80 -0.14
N LYS A 171 -6.88 12.18 1.10
CA LYS A 171 -5.85 12.51 2.11
C LYS A 171 -5.00 11.29 2.49
N ALA A 172 -5.63 10.13 2.62
CA ALA A 172 -4.95 8.88 2.92
C ALA A 172 -3.96 8.50 1.82
N MET A 173 -4.41 8.53 0.56
CA MET A 173 -3.55 8.22 -0.59
C MET A 173 -2.44 9.24 -0.79
N ALA A 174 -2.68 10.53 -0.56
CA ALA A 174 -1.61 11.53 -0.59
C ALA A 174 -0.52 11.27 0.47
N ARG A 175 -0.92 10.86 1.68
CA ARG A 175 0.02 10.48 2.75
C ARG A 175 0.80 9.21 2.37
N LEU A 176 0.11 8.21 1.80
CA LEU A 176 0.75 6.98 1.34
C LEU A 176 1.73 7.26 0.20
N ALA A 177 1.38 8.15 -0.73
CA ALA A 177 2.26 8.56 -1.81
C ALA A 177 3.59 9.15 -1.31
N ALA A 178 3.55 9.98 -0.28
CA ALA A 178 4.76 10.53 0.33
C ALA A 178 5.64 9.40 0.91
N LEU A 179 5.04 8.50 1.69
CA LEU A 179 5.74 7.36 2.30
C LEU A 179 6.38 6.45 1.24
N LEU A 180 5.66 6.11 0.18
CA LEU A 180 6.17 5.22 -0.89
C LEU A 180 7.28 5.89 -1.70
N ARG A 181 7.21 7.20 -1.95
CA ARG A 181 8.29 7.95 -2.61
C ARG A 181 9.58 7.94 -1.79
N GLU A 182 9.48 8.06 -0.47
CA GLU A 182 10.64 7.91 0.44
C GLU A 182 11.29 6.52 0.35
N GLN A 183 10.52 5.51 -0.03
CA GLN A 183 10.99 4.13 -0.27
C GLN A 183 11.44 3.89 -1.73
N GLY A 184 11.56 4.95 -2.54
CA GLY A 184 12.03 4.87 -3.92
C GLY A 184 10.99 4.39 -4.93
N CYS A 185 9.70 4.34 -4.56
CA CYS A 185 8.63 4.01 -5.51
C CYS A 185 8.36 5.17 -6.48
N SER A 186 8.09 4.84 -7.75
CA SER A 186 7.48 5.77 -8.69
C SER A 186 5.96 5.76 -8.45
N VAL A 187 5.41 6.87 -7.93
CA VAL A 187 4.02 6.91 -7.47
C VAL A 187 3.19 7.86 -8.32
N GLN A 188 2.12 7.33 -8.90
CA GLN A 188 1.07 8.09 -9.57
C GLN A 188 -0.21 8.04 -8.74
N LEU A 189 -0.98 9.14 -8.75
CA LEU A 189 -2.27 9.24 -8.08
C LEU A 189 -3.37 9.21 -9.14
N VAL A 190 -4.43 8.47 -8.86
CA VAL A 190 -5.69 8.55 -9.58
C VAL A 190 -6.56 9.59 -8.88
N ASP A 191 -7.20 10.48 -9.63
CA ASP A 191 -8.15 11.46 -9.10
C ASP A 191 -9.56 11.14 -9.62
N PRO A 192 -10.35 10.36 -8.87
CA PRO A 192 -11.72 10.04 -9.25
C PRO A 192 -12.55 11.32 -9.41
N ARG A 193 -13.42 11.33 -10.41
CA ARG A 193 -14.28 12.49 -10.73
C ARG A 193 -15.03 13.01 -9.50
N ALA A 194 -15.20 14.32 -9.46
CA ALA A 194 -15.85 15.00 -8.34
C ALA A 194 -17.38 14.76 -8.27
N ASP A 195 -18.00 14.28 -9.36
CA ASP A 195 -19.42 13.97 -9.44
C ASP A 195 -19.78 12.54 -8.99
N LEU A 196 -18.79 11.72 -8.63
CA LEU A 196 -19.04 10.42 -8.03
C LEU A 196 -19.65 10.56 -6.63
N PRO A 197 -20.51 9.62 -6.21
CA PRO A 197 -21.03 9.60 -4.84
C PRO A 197 -19.94 9.65 -3.80
N GLN A 198 -20.18 10.32 -2.68
CA GLN A 198 -19.24 10.37 -1.58
C GLN A 198 -18.93 8.96 -1.07
N GLY A 199 -17.63 8.62 -0.99
CA GLY A 199 -17.16 7.31 -0.54
C GLY A 199 -17.35 6.20 -1.58
N TRP A 200 -17.63 6.56 -2.84
CA TRP A 200 -17.61 5.62 -3.96
C TRP A 200 -16.21 5.01 -4.08
N ASP A 201 -16.14 3.71 -4.28
CA ASP A 201 -14.90 2.96 -4.51
C ASP A 201 -15.06 1.99 -5.69
N LEU A 202 -14.00 1.27 -6.07
CA LEU A 202 -14.02 0.36 -7.21
C LEU A 202 -14.95 -0.86 -7.03
N ALA A 203 -15.42 -1.14 -5.81
CA ALA A 203 -16.45 -2.16 -5.60
C ALA A 203 -17.85 -1.67 -5.99
N ASP A 204 -18.05 -0.35 -6.14
CA ASP A 204 -19.30 0.26 -6.63
C ASP A 204 -19.29 0.42 -8.16
N ALA A 205 -18.18 0.12 -8.83
CA ALA A 205 -18.06 0.29 -10.28
C ALA A 205 -18.83 -0.81 -11.03
N ASP A 206 -19.69 -0.40 -11.95
CA ASP A 206 -20.36 -1.29 -12.93
C ASP A 206 -19.67 -1.17 -14.30
N TRP A 207 -18.37 -1.49 -14.32
CA TRP A 207 -17.52 -1.37 -15.50
C TRP A 207 -16.99 -2.70 -15.99
N SER A 208 -16.81 -2.80 -17.29
CA SER A 208 -15.94 -3.81 -17.88
C SER A 208 -14.45 -3.45 -17.63
N PRO A 209 -13.52 -4.42 -17.75
CA PRO A 209 -12.09 -4.12 -17.67
C PRO A 209 -11.60 -3.07 -18.69
N ALA A 210 -12.21 -3.01 -19.87
CA ALA A 210 -11.88 -2.01 -20.89
C ALA A 210 -12.27 -0.59 -20.44
N GLU A 211 -13.49 -0.41 -19.93
CA GLU A 211 -13.94 0.88 -19.39
C GLU A 211 -13.12 1.29 -18.17
N ALA A 212 -12.80 0.35 -17.28
CA ALA A 212 -11.93 0.62 -16.14
C ALA A 212 -10.54 1.12 -16.56
N ALA A 213 -9.95 0.53 -17.60
CA ALA A 213 -8.67 0.97 -18.16
C ALA A 213 -8.75 2.39 -18.76
N GLU A 214 -9.86 2.72 -19.45
CA GLU A 214 -10.10 4.06 -19.98
C GLU A 214 -10.21 5.09 -18.85
N HIS A 215 -10.97 4.78 -17.80
CA HIS A 215 -11.09 5.66 -16.63
C HIS A 215 -9.75 5.83 -15.90
N LEU A 216 -8.97 4.77 -15.75
CA LEU A 216 -7.64 4.86 -15.16
C LEU A 216 -6.77 5.86 -15.94
N GLN A 217 -6.73 5.76 -17.27
CA GLN A 217 -5.95 6.68 -18.12
C GLN A 217 -6.44 8.13 -18.00
N GLN A 218 -7.75 8.34 -17.96
CA GLN A 218 -8.33 9.69 -17.89
C GLN A 218 -8.12 10.36 -16.53
N TRP A 219 -8.11 9.58 -15.43
CA TRP A 219 -8.05 10.10 -14.07
C TRP A 219 -6.65 10.03 -13.45
N LEU A 220 -5.69 9.45 -14.16
CA LEU A 220 -4.32 9.36 -13.71
C LEU A 220 -3.68 10.74 -13.74
N GLN A 221 -3.23 11.22 -12.59
CA GLN A 221 -2.54 12.50 -12.48
C GLN A 221 -1.14 12.41 -13.12
N PRO A 222 -0.67 13.46 -13.77
CA PRO A 222 0.71 13.55 -14.24
C PRO A 222 1.70 13.29 -13.09
N LEU A 223 2.83 12.66 -13.41
CA LEU A 223 3.91 12.52 -12.44
C LEU A 223 4.37 13.91 -11.99
N PRO A 224 4.59 14.15 -10.67
CA PRO A 224 5.13 15.40 -10.19
C PRO A 224 6.43 15.73 -10.91
N GLY A 225 6.49 16.91 -11.52
CA GLY A 225 7.63 17.36 -12.34
C GLY A 225 7.50 17.06 -13.84
N ALA A 226 6.55 16.24 -14.29
CA ALA A 226 6.36 16.00 -15.71
C ALA A 226 5.91 17.26 -16.46
N GLU A 227 5.09 18.10 -15.84
CA GLU A 227 4.67 19.39 -16.43
C GLU A 227 5.85 20.38 -16.55
N ALA A 228 6.72 20.44 -15.55
CA ALA A 228 7.92 21.28 -15.60
C ALA A 228 8.87 20.82 -16.72
N ALA A 229 9.09 19.51 -16.84
CA ALA A 229 9.90 18.94 -17.89
C ALA A 229 9.28 19.14 -19.29
N ALA A 230 7.95 19.06 -19.42
CA ALA A 230 7.24 19.31 -20.67
C ALA A 230 7.32 20.80 -21.08
N VAL A 231 7.19 21.72 -20.13
CA VAL A 231 7.34 23.16 -20.36
C VAL A 231 8.78 23.52 -20.70
N GLU A 232 9.78 22.95 -20.02
CA GLU A 232 11.20 23.13 -20.36
C GLU A 232 11.53 22.60 -21.76
N ALA A 233 11.02 21.40 -22.12
CA ALA A 233 11.20 20.83 -23.44
C ALA A 233 10.52 21.68 -24.53
N SER A 234 9.31 22.22 -24.27
CA SER A 234 8.59 23.10 -25.19
C SER A 234 9.32 24.43 -25.38
N ASN A 235 9.81 25.05 -24.29
CA ASN A 235 10.57 26.28 -24.33
C ASN A 235 11.93 26.10 -25.05
N ALA A 236 12.59 24.97 -24.85
CA ALA A 236 13.82 24.65 -25.56
C ALA A 236 13.58 24.51 -27.08
N TYR A 237 12.48 23.82 -27.46
CA TYR A 237 12.09 23.68 -28.87
C TYR A 237 11.74 25.02 -29.53
N GLU A 238 11.02 25.90 -28.82
CA GLU A 238 10.72 27.27 -29.34
C GLU A 238 11.98 28.15 -29.47
N GLN A 239 12.96 28.04 -28.57
CA GLN A 239 14.22 28.76 -28.63
C GLN A 239 15.12 28.26 -29.77
N GLU A 240 15.21 26.95 -30.01
CA GLU A 240 15.95 26.36 -31.12
C GLU A 240 15.32 26.70 -32.49
N SER A 241 13.98 26.76 -32.53
CA SER A 241 13.26 27.16 -33.76
C SER A 241 13.48 28.63 -34.13
N ALA A 242 13.80 29.50 -33.15
CA ALA A 242 14.03 30.93 -33.39
C ALA A 242 15.44 31.26 -33.86
N THR A 243 16.42 30.35 -33.72
CA THR A 243 17.82 30.60 -34.09
C THR A 243 18.25 30.09 -35.44
N GLY A 244 17.41 29.31 -36.15
CA GLY A 244 17.62 28.92 -37.56
C GLY A 244 18.82 28.00 -37.84
N GLU A 245 19.51 27.50 -36.82
CA GLU A 245 20.54 26.48 -36.99
C GLU A 245 19.95 25.06 -36.89
N PRO A 246 20.35 24.10 -37.77
CA PRO A 246 19.89 22.75 -37.63
C PRO A 246 20.40 22.16 -36.31
N PRO A 247 19.54 21.48 -35.52
CA PRO A 247 19.93 20.94 -34.22
C PRO A 247 21.09 19.98 -34.38
N ALA A 248 22.20 20.27 -33.74
CA ALA A 248 23.23 19.27 -33.48
C ALA A 248 22.57 18.12 -32.74
N ALA A 249 22.78 16.87 -33.17
CA ALA A 249 22.12 15.65 -32.72
C ALA A 249 22.22 15.47 -31.18
N GLY A 250 21.39 16.21 -30.46
CA GLY A 250 21.17 16.11 -29.02
C GLY A 250 20.09 15.08 -28.73
N GLY A 251 20.39 13.81 -28.99
CA GLY A 251 19.56 12.71 -28.50
C GLY A 251 19.49 12.72 -26.95
N ALA A 252 18.44 12.11 -26.39
CA ALA A 252 18.34 11.91 -24.95
C ALA A 252 19.70 11.48 -24.38
N PRO A 253 20.11 11.99 -23.20
CA PRO A 253 21.46 11.77 -22.65
C PRO A 253 21.80 10.28 -22.55
N PHE A 254 20.79 9.41 -22.48
CA PHE A 254 20.93 7.96 -22.50
C PHE A 254 19.81 7.31 -23.31
N GLN A 255 20.16 6.41 -24.21
CA GLN A 255 19.24 5.56 -24.96
C GLN A 255 19.13 4.20 -24.27
N CYS A 256 17.93 3.78 -23.87
CA CYS A 256 17.69 2.43 -23.39
C CYS A 256 17.85 1.43 -24.55
N LEU A 257 18.70 0.42 -24.38
CA LEU A 257 18.97 -0.60 -25.38
C LEU A 257 18.21 -1.90 -25.12
N GLY A 258 17.76 -2.11 -23.87
CA GLY A 258 17.01 -3.29 -23.48
C GLY A 258 17.36 -3.80 -22.09
N TYR A 259 16.76 -4.94 -21.75
CA TYR A 259 16.89 -5.63 -20.47
C TYR A 259 17.10 -7.13 -20.73
N ASP A 260 18.04 -7.77 -20.01
CA ASP A 260 18.39 -9.19 -20.19
C ASP A 260 17.86 -10.12 -19.08
N GLY A 261 17.02 -9.62 -18.20
CA GLY A 261 16.53 -10.36 -17.01
C GLY A 261 17.30 -10.04 -15.72
N GLU A 262 18.54 -9.55 -15.83
CA GLU A 262 19.38 -9.20 -14.67
C GLU A 262 19.76 -7.72 -14.64
N ALA A 263 19.95 -7.10 -15.78
CA ALA A 263 20.38 -5.72 -15.90
C ALA A 263 19.75 -5.00 -17.09
N SER A 264 19.62 -3.68 -16.99
CA SER A 264 19.27 -2.81 -18.10
C SER A 264 20.52 -2.22 -18.74
N TYR A 265 20.48 -2.05 -20.05
CA TYR A 265 21.56 -1.51 -20.86
C TYR A 265 21.17 -0.17 -21.43
N TYR A 266 22.06 0.81 -21.28
CA TYR A 266 21.87 2.17 -21.76
C TYR A 266 23.08 2.60 -22.57
N ARG A 267 22.85 3.28 -23.70
CA ARG A 267 23.91 3.93 -24.49
C ARG A 267 23.94 5.40 -24.17
N SER A 268 25.10 5.92 -23.77
CA SER A 268 25.31 7.36 -23.61
C SER A 268 25.23 8.05 -24.97
N GLY A 269 24.34 9.04 -25.12
CA GLY A 269 24.22 9.85 -26.31
C GLY A 269 25.48 10.69 -26.57
N ARG A 270 26.22 11.04 -25.53
CA ARG A 270 27.42 11.87 -25.61
C ARG A 270 28.69 11.07 -25.93
N THR A 271 28.89 9.91 -25.29
CA THR A 271 30.13 9.12 -25.40
C THR A 271 29.95 7.87 -26.25
N GLY A 272 28.73 7.47 -26.59
CA GLY A 272 28.42 6.21 -27.26
C GLY A 272 28.64 4.95 -26.41
N GLN A 273 29.13 5.12 -25.18
CA GLN A 273 29.46 4.03 -24.25
C GLN A 273 28.19 3.32 -23.80
N VAL A 274 28.25 1.98 -23.68
CA VAL A 274 27.14 1.19 -23.15
C VAL A 274 27.36 0.95 -21.67
N LEU A 275 26.38 1.35 -20.88
CA LEU A 275 26.34 1.17 -19.43
C LEU A 275 25.43 0.00 -19.08
N ARG A 276 25.88 -0.88 -18.22
CA ARG A 276 25.09 -1.97 -17.65
C ARG A 276 24.72 -1.60 -16.21
N LEU A 277 23.44 -1.49 -15.92
CA LEU A 277 22.92 -1.17 -14.59
C LEU A 277 22.18 -2.37 -14.02
N SER A 278 22.62 -2.84 -12.85
CA SER A 278 21.93 -3.89 -12.11
C SER A 278 20.55 -3.40 -11.64
N ARG A 279 19.65 -4.33 -11.32
CA ARG A 279 18.27 -4.04 -10.90
C ARG A 279 18.17 -3.08 -9.70
N SER A 280 19.18 -3.04 -8.84
CA SER A 280 19.26 -2.15 -7.67
C SER A 280 19.75 -0.73 -7.98
N ALA A 281 20.21 -0.46 -9.19
CA ALA A 281 20.81 0.83 -9.59
C ALA A 281 19.92 1.66 -10.54
N HIS A 282 18.64 1.35 -10.65
CA HIS A 282 17.71 2.00 -11.58
C HIS A 282 17.18 3.35 -11.06
N THR A 283 18.04 4.31 -10.82
CA THR A 283 17.60 5.68 -10.59
C THR A 283 18.23 6.60 -11.65
N ALA A 284 17.49 7.60 -12.11
CA ALA A 284 18.00 8.63 -13.01
C ALA A 284 19.28 9.29 -12.45
N THR A 285 19.39 9.40 -11.14
CA THR A 285 20.55 9.90 -10.42
C THR A 285 21.81 9.07 -10.65
N HIS A 286 21.70 7.75 -10.75
CA HIS A 286 22.84 6.87 -11.04
C HIS A 286 23.34 7.03 -12.48
N LEU A 287 22.44 7.25 -13.44
CA LEU A 287 22.82 7.50 -14.83
C LEU A 287 23.57 8.83 -14.97
N VAL A 288 23.14 9.85 -14.25
CA VAL A 288 23.81 11.18 -14.24
C VAL A 288 25.18 11.09 -13.55
N ALA A 289 25.32 10.31 -12.48
CA ALA A 289 26.59 10.13 -11.76
C ALA A 289 27.64 9.34 -12.56
N LEU A 290 27.21 8.52 -13.56
CA LEU A 290 28.09 7.74 -14.43
C LEU A 290 28.41 8.47 -15.76
N ALA A 291 27.82 9.65 -15.98
CA ALA A 291 28.18 10.52 -17.09
C ALA A 291 29.45 11.31 -16.72
N PRO A 292 30.59 11.13 -17.42
CA PRO A 292 31.79 11.90 -17.15
C PRO A 292 31.61 13.38 -17.47
#